data_db22096cd02ccb10cf07fe494c503142
#
_entry.id   db22096cd02ccb10cf07fe494c503142
#
_cell.length_a   1.000
_cell.length_b   1.000
_cell.length_c   1.000
_cell.angle_alpha   90.00
_cell.angle_beta   90.00
_cell.angle_gamma   90.00
#
_symmetry.space_group_name_H-M   'P 1'
#
loop_
_entity.id
_entity.type
_entity.pdbx_description
1 polymer ?
#
loop_
_entity_poly.entity_id
_entity_poly.type
_entity_poly.pdbx_seq_one_letter_code
_entity_poly.pdbx_strand_id
1 'polypeptide(L)' 'MNKNYYIKEIRDLSKNYDSETQSKILDDLTDKFFDVKGIKELYDVLMEEVYGDGGIKGY' A
#
# COMPACT_ATOMS: atom_id res chain seq x y z
N MET A 1 0.94 0.43 16.20
CA MET A 1 0.07 0.16 15.18
C MET A 1 0.10 -1.26 14.83
N ASN A 2 -1.00 -1.87 14.52
CA ASN A 2 -1.03 -3.28 14.24
C ASN A 2 -1.20 -3.53 12.77
N LYS A 3 -1.05 -4.76 12.36
CA LYS A 3 -1.11 -5.14 10.98
C LYS A 3 -2.47 -4.84 10.36
N ASN A 4 -3.55 -4.92 11.13
CA ASN A 4 -4.88 -4.69 10.59
C ASN A 4 -5.05 -3.24 10.10
N TYR A 5 -4.42 -2.30 10.77
CA TYR A 5 -4.42 -0.92 10.33
C TYR A 5 -3.75 -0.80 8.96
N TYR A 6 -2.59 -1.39 8.81
CA TYR A 6 -1.86 -1.33 7.56
C TYR A 6 -2.61 -2.03 6.42
N ILE A 7 -3.22 -3.14 6.71
CA ILE A 7 -4.00 -3.89 5.72
C ILE A 7 -5.15 -3.03 5.22
N LYS A 8 -5.86 -2.38 6.12
CA LYS A 8 -6.97 -1.54 5.74
C LYS A 8 -6.49 -0.39 4.87
N GLU A 9 -5.41 0.26 5.26
CA GLU A 9 -4.87 1.38 4.52
C GLU A 9 -4.36 0.98 3.14
N ILE A 10 -3.73 -0.16 3.02
CA ILE A 10 -3.26 -0.67 1.76
C ILE A 10 -4.43 -0.93 0.82
N ARG A 11 -5.50 -1.50 1.33
CA ARG A 11 -6.69 -1.77 0.52
C ARG A 11 -7.31 -0.45 0.05
N ASP A 12 -7.35 0.55 0.90
CA ASP A 12 -7.88 1.85 0.51
C ASP A 12 -6.96 2.51 -0.51
N LEU A 13 -5.67 2.45 -0.33
CA LEU A 13 -4.72 3.03 -1.27
C LEU A 13 -4.78 2.35 -2.63
N SER A 14 -5.02 1.06 -2.64
CA SER A 14 -5.08 0.30 -3.89
C SER A 14 -6.19 0.78 -4.80
N LYS A 15 -7.21 1.42 -4.24
CA LYS A 15 -8.33 1.94 -5.02
C LYS A 15 -7.92 3.10 -5.94
N ASN A 16 -6.74 3.65 -5.74
CA ASN A 16 -6.24 4.70 -6.62
C ASN A 16 -5.66 4.17 -7.92
N TYR A 17 -5.62 2.85 -8.06
CA TYR A 17 -5.02 2.20 -9.22
C TYR A 17 -6.09 1.50 -10.05
N ASP A 18 -5.75 1.10 -11.26
CA ASP A 18 -6.69 0.37 -12.10
C ASP A 18 -6.91 -1.03 -11.53
N SER A 19 -7.89 -1.73 -12.05
CA SER A 19 -8.29 -3.03 -11.56
C SER A 19 -7.17 -4.03 -11.61
N GLU A 20 -6.37 -4.03 -12.64
CA GLU A 20 -5.29 -4.99 -12.79
C GLU A 20 -4.22 -4.72 -11.73
N THR A 21 -3.81 -3.49 -11.56
CA THR A 21 -2.82 -3.11 -10.59
C THR A 21 -3.34 -3.33 -9.17
N GLN A 22 -4.60 -3.01 -8.95
CA GLN A 22 -5.25 -3.24 -7.67
C GLN A 22 -5.19 -4.72 -7.29
N SER A 23 -5.46 -5.61 -8.22
CA SER A 23 -5.39 -7.04 -7.99
C SER A 23 -3.99 -7.47 -7.62
N LYS A 24 -2.98 -6.92 -8.26
CA LYS A 24 -1.60 -7.26 -7.97
C LYS A 24 -1.20 -6.79 -6.57
N ILE A 25 -1.65 -5.61 -6.17
CA ILE A 25 -1.39 -5.09 -4.84
C ILE A 25 -2.03 -5.98 -3.78
N LEU A 26 -3.26 -6.39 -4.01
CA LEU A 26 -3.98 -7.23 -3.05
C LEU A 26 -3.38 -8.64 -2.98
N ASP A 27 -2.89 -9.15 -4.09
CA ASP A 27 -2.21 -10.44 -4.13
C ASP A 27 -0.91 -10.35 -3.32
N ASP A 28 -0.17 -9.27 -3.46
CA ASP A 28 1.06 -9.06 -2.74
C ASP A 28 0.78 -8.94 -1.24
N LEU A 29 -0.29 -8.26 -0.88
CA LEU A 29 -0.73 -8.13 0.49
C LEU A 29 -1.04 -9.50 1.09
N THR A 30 -1.73 -10.34 0.35
CA THR A 30 -2.08 -11.69 0.77
C THR A 30 -0.81 -12.50 0.99
N ASP A 31 0.15 -12.39 0.11
CA ASP A 31 1.41 -13.08 0.20
C ASP A 31 2.17 -12.67 1.44
N LYS A 32 2.07 -11.43 1.86
CA LYS A 32 2.74 -10.90 3.00
C LYS A 32 1.93 -10.92 4.29
N PHE A 33 0.80 -11.63 4.26
CA PHE A 33 -0.19 -11.54 5.35
C PHE A 33 0.38 -11.79 6.73
N PHE A 34 1.33 -12.68 6.86
CA PHE A 34 1.96 -12.99 8.14
C PHE A 34 3.28 -12.25 8.35
N ASP A 35 3.64 -11.37 7.45
CA ASP A 35 4.89 -10.64 7.51
C ASP A 35 4.61 -9.17 7.82
N VAL A 36 4.53 -8.82 9.06
CA VAL A 36 4.17 -7.46 9.48
C VAL A 36 5.13 -6.43 8.89
N LYS A 37 6.40 -6.74 8.84
CA LYS A 37 7.36 -5.83 8.28
C LYS A 37 7.14 -5.63 6.79
N GLY A 38 6.86 -6.71 6.07
CA GLY A 38 6.57 -6.65 4.65
C GLY A 38 5.30 -5.86 4.37
N ILE A 39 4.29 -6.01 5.21
CA ILE A 39 3.03 -5.25 5.08
C ILE A 39 3.32 -3.76 5.28
N LYS A 40 4.11 -3.41 6.26
CA LYS A 40 4.43 -2.02 6.51
C LYS A 40 5.22 -1.42 5.35
N GLU A 41 6.11 -2.18 4.77
CA GLU A 41 6.88 -1.73 3.61
C GLU A 41 5.98 -1.47 2.41
N LEU A 42 5.02 -2.36 2.18
CA LEU A 42 4.07 -2.18 1.09
C LEU A 42 3.23 -0.93 1.33
N TYR A 43 2.79 -0.73 2.57
CA TYR A 43 2.05 0.45 2.95
C TYR A 43 2.89 1.72 2.67
N ASP A 44 4.14 1.73 3.07
CA ASP A 44 5.02 2.88 2.88
C ASP A 44 5.21 3.19 1.39
N VAL A 45 5.37 2.18 0.58
CA VAL A 45 5.54 2.34 -0.87
C VAL A 45 4.29 2.96 -1.47
N LEU A 46 3.12 2.46 -1.10
CA LEU A 46 1.87 2.97 -1.64
C LEU A 46 1.61 4.39 -1.17
N MET A 47 1.91 4.70 0.05
CA MET A 47 1.76 6.05 0.57
C MET A 47 2.64 7.02 -0.21
N GLU A 48 3.85 6.61 -0.50
CA GLU A 48 4.74 7.43 -1.26
C GLU A 48 4.26 7.62 -2.68
N GLU A 49 3.74 6.60 -3.31
CA GLU A 49 3.25 6.67 -4.68
C GLU A 49 1.98 7.50 -4.80
N VAL A 50 1.07 7.37 -3.88
CA VAL A 50 -0.22 8.04 -3.97
C VAL A 50 -0.14 9.49 -3.47
N TYR A 51 0.51 9.72 -2.34
CA TYR A 51 0.53 11.01 -1.75
C TYR A 51 1.84 11.71 -1.85
N GLY A 52 2.90 10.91 -1.95
CA GLY A 52 4.04 11.35 -1.84
C GLY A 52 4.72 12.28 -2.38
N ASP A 53 5.69 11.85 -2.71
CA ASP A 53 6.54 12.59 -3.16
C ASP A 53 6.21 13.43 -4.21
N GLY A 54 5.37 13.04 -4.97
CA GLY A 54 5.02 13.80 -5.99
C GLY A 54 4.61 15.09 -5.56
N GLY A 55 3.88 15.07 -4.57
CA GLY A 55 3.40 16.25 -4.12
C GLY A 55 4.41 17.09 -3.50
N ILE A 56 5.15 16.50 -2.75
CA ILE A 56 6.06 17.20 -2.03
C ILE A 56 7.08 17.82 -2.77
N LYS A 57 7.71 17.14 -3.54
CA LYS A 57 8.76 17.64 -4.19
C LYS A 57 8.42 18.66 -5.00
N GLY A 58 7.38 18.59 -5.41
CA GLY A 58 7.02 19.55 -6.19
C GLY A 58 7.49 20.76 -5.79
N TYR A 59 7.69 20.72 -5.27
CA TYR A 59 8.22 21.67 -5.05
C TYR A 59 8.24 22.37 -5.00
#